data_0e08aea4e209254d5116ec912e6532e7
#
_entry.id   0e08aea4e209254d5116ec912e6532e7
#
_cell.length_a   1.000
_cell.length_b   1.000
_cell.length_c   1.000
_cell.angle_alpha   90.00
_cell.angle_beta   90.00
_cell.angle_gamma   90.00
#
_symmetry.space_group_name_H-M   'P 1'
#
loop_
_entity.id
_entity.type
_entity.pdbx_description
1 polymer ?
#
loop_
_entity_poly.entity_id
_entity_poly.type
_entity_poly.pdbx_seq_one_letter_code
_entity_poly.pdbx_strand_id
1 'polypeptide(L)'
;MLFRSNGNLADQGHMLVSKTDGRLIYNRKPDSDGSANAEDLYNTVTTPRGGEYKITLPDGSKVWLNAASSLRFPIAFAGNERIVELTGEAYFEVNPQIQSGSKQQKGQVTKTPFIVKINTPAGNKNEVEVLGTHFNVMAYTEEGPIRTTLVEGKVKVTSGNNYQTILPGEQAKLKSGNISVQNVDAEDVIGWTSGFIPVGGHDLEYVMRQIARWYDINVEYQGKRPDIVFDGKLPRAGSIDDIIKLLNLNNVKAHVNEKERTIIVTS
;
A
#
# COMPACT_ATOMS: atom_id res chain seq x y z
N MET A 1 -13.11 11.91 8.92
CA MET A 1 -12.83 13.26 9.45
C MET A 1 -11.63 13.82 8.70
N LEU A 2 -11.84 14.77 7.80
CA LEU A 2 -10.76 15.37 7.01
C LEU A 2 -10.01 16.37 7.92
N PHE A 3 -8.83 16.01 8.37
CA PHE A 3 -7.95 16.96 9.05
C PHE A 3 -7.40 17.95 8.02
N ARG A 4 -7.98 19.15 7.97
CA ARG A 4 -7.60 20.20 7.00
C ARG A 4 -6.51 21.15 7.49
N SER A 5 -6.00 21.00 8.72
CA SER A 5 -4.97 21.89 9.28
C SER A 5 -3.65 21.18 9.55
N ASN A 6 -2.54 21.87 9.29
CA ASN A 6 -1.22 21.47 9.76
C ASN A 6 -1.13 21.69 11.28
N GLY A 7 -0.32 20.90 11.98
CA GLY A 7 -0.05 21.05 13.41
C GLY A 7 0.10 19.73 14.15
N ASN A 8 0.29 19.85 15.48
CA ASN A 8 0.36 18.68 16.35
C ASN A 8 -1.05 18.11 16.55
N LEU A 9 -1.24 16.84 16.22
CA LEU A 9 -2.54 16.17 16.27
C LEU A 9 -2.78 15.42 17.59
N ALA A 10 -1.74 14.82 18.15
CA ALA A 10 -1.82 14.04 19.37
C ALA A 10 -0.48 13.98 20.08
N ASP A 11 -0.55 13.90 21.40
CA ASP A 11 0.53 13.52 22.30
C ASP A 11 0.23 12.10 22.78
N GLN A 12 0.99 11.13 22.34
CA GLN A 12 0.85 9.73 22.73
C GLN A 12 2.02 9.32 23.65
N GLY A 13 2.07 9.92 24.83
CA GLY A 13 3.12 9.64 25.83
C GLY A 13 4.52 10.02 25.31
N HIS A 14 5.22 9.08 24.70
CA HIS A 14 6.60 9.26 24.22
C HIS A 14 6.69 9.73 22.74
N MET A 15 5.56 9.90 22.05
CA MET A 15 5.50 10.28 20.63
C MET A 15 4.74 11.57 20.42
N LEU A 16 5.27 12.41 19.53
CA LEU A 16 4.60 13.56 18.97
C LEU A 16 4.10 13.21 17.56
N VAL A 17 2.78 13.24 17.37
CA VAL A 17 2.17 13.07 16.06
C VAL A 17 1.84 14.44 15.50
N SER A 18 2.46 14.81 14.40
CA SER A 18 2.21 16.08 13.72
C SER A 18 1.70 15.83 12.29
N LYS A 19 0.93 16.77 11.78
CA LYS A 19 0.49 16.82 10.39
C LYS A 19 1.14 18.00 9.69
N THR A 20 1.83 17.73 8.60
CA THR A 20 2.43 18.75 7.75
C THR A 20 2.11 18.43 6.28
N ASP A 21 1.45 19.34 5.58
CA ASP A 21 1.09 19.23 4.17
C ASP A 21 0.40 17.90 3.80
N GLY A 22 -0.59 17.51 4.63
CA GLY A 22 -1.34 16.27 4.45
C GLY A 22 -0.63 14.99 4.88
N ARG A 23 0.61 15.09 5.37
CA ARG A 23 1.45 13.98 5.83
C ARG A 23 1.38 13.84 7.34
N LEU A 24 1.24 12.62 7.84
CA LEU A 24 1.41 12.30 9.26
C LEU A 24 2.88 12.00 9.54
N ILE A 25 3.44 12.67 10.54
CA ILE A 25 4.83 12.53 10.96
C ILE A 25 4.83 12.07 12.42
N TYR A 26 5.48 10.95 12.68
CA TYR A 26 5.63 10.35 13.99
C TYR A 26 7.06 10.56 14.48
N ASN A 27 7.25 11.43 15.47
CA ASN A 27 8.57 11.74 16.05
C ASN A 27 8.63 11.31 17.52
N ARG A 28 9.74 10.74 17.94
CA ARG A 28 9.99 10.46 19.36
C ARG A 28 10.24 11.78 20.09
N LYS A 29 9.67 11.93 21.30
CA LYS A 29 10.00 13.05 22.18
C LYS A 29 11.41 12.89 22.72
N PRO A 30 12.24 13.99 22.78
CA PRO A 30 13.61 13.92 23.26
C PRO A 30 13.76 13.48 24.72
N ASP A 31 12.76 13.76 25.58
CA ASP A 31 12.83 13.61 27.04
C ASP A 31 12.06 12.39 27.59
N SER A 32 11.70 11.41 26.74
CA SER A 32 10.99 10.23 27.22
C SER A 32 11.94 9.28 27.95
N ASP A 33 11.87 9.28 29.27
CA ASP A 33 12.55 8.31 30.15
C ASP A 33 12.10 6.88 29.79
N GLY A 34 13.07 5.99 29.59
CA GLY A 34 12.87 4.67 28.96
C GLY A 34 12.15 3.62 29.83
N SER A 35 11.17 4.00 30.65
CA SER A 35 10.54 3.09 31.63
C SER A 35 9.31 2.34 31.15
N ALA A 36 8.75 2.63 29.96
CA ALA A 36 7.77 1.76 29.32
C ALA A 36 8.46 1.02 28.17
N ASN A 37 8.25 -0.29 28.04
CA ASN A 37 8.73 -1.05 26.89
C ASN A 37 8.09 -0.47 25.62
N ALA A 38 8.79 0.46 24.97
CA ALA A 38 8.36 1.11 23.73
C ALA A 38 8.10 0.06 22.61
N GLU A 39 8.61 -1.15 22.80
CA GLU A 39 8.42 -2.31 21.92
C GLU A 39 6.98 -2.80 21.87
N ASP A 40 6.17 -2.54 22.92
CA ASP A 40 4.78 -3.01 23.01
C ASP A 40 3.74 -1.99 22.52
N LEU A 41 4.16 -0.78 22.14
CA LEU A 41 3.25 0.28 21.70
C LEU A 41 3.23 0.38 20.19
N TYR A 42 2.03 0.28 19.61
CA TYR A 42 1.80 0.34 18.17
C TYR A 42 0.84 1.47 17.80
N ASN A 43 1.08 2.05 16.62
CA ASN A 43 0.12 2.88 15.91
C ASN A 43 -0.55 2.10 14.80
N THR A 44 -1.82 2.40 14.53
CA THR A 44 -2.51 1.93 13.34
C THR A 44 -3.08 3.12 12.59
N VAL A 45 -2.68 3.26 11.31
CA VAL A 45 -3.23 4.27 10.40
C VAL A 45 -4.10 3.55 9.39
N THR A 46 -5.34 4.00 9.26
CA THR A 46 -6.31 3.43 8.32
C THR A 46 -6.83 4.51 7.39
N THR A 47 -6.82 4.23 6.10
CA THR A 47 -7.44 5.06 5.08
C THR A 47 -8.87 4.56 4.81
N PRO A 48 -9.87 5.44 4.76
CA PRO A 48 -11.19 5.06 4.26
C PRO A 48 -11.15 4.81 2.74
N ARG A 49 -12.22 4.29 2.20
CA ARG A 49 -12.48 4.37 0.75
C ARG A 49 -12.47 5.84 0.33
N GLY A 50 -11.95 6.15 -0.84
CA GLY A 50 -11.80 7.52 -1.33
C GLY A 50 -10.69 8.33 -0.67
N GLY A 51 -9.87 7.73 0.19
CA GLY A 51 -8.79 8.41 0.91
C GLY A 51 -7.42 7.81 0.64
N GLU A 52 -6.39 8.62 0.74
CA GLU A 52 -5.00 8.20 0.76
C GLU A 52 -4.23 8.98 1.84
N TYR A 53 -3.20 8.36 2.42
CA TYR A 53 -2.31 9.03 3.37
C TYR A 53 -0.84 8.80 3.04
N LYS A 54 -0.05 9.85 3.29
CA LYS A 54 1.42 9.76 3.32
C LYS A 54 1.88 9.76 4.76
N ILE A 55 2.70 8.78 5.13
CA ILE A 55 3.18 8.57 6.50
C ILE A 55 4.70 8.57 6.46
N THR A 56 5.33 9.23 7.43
CA THR A 56 6.75 9.05 7.74
C THR A 56 6.85 8.22 8.99
N LEU A 57 7.48 7.06 8.89
CA LEU A 57 7.70 6.12 9.98
C LEU A 57 8.82 6.61 10.93
N PRO A 58 8.94 6.05 12.14
CA PRO A 58 9.96 6.44 13.12
C PRO A 58 11.41 6.31 12.64
N ASP A 59 11.67 5.45 11.64
CA ASP A 59 12.98 5.27 11.01
C ASP A 59 13.24 6.22 9.82
N GLY A 60 12.30 7.13 9.56
CA GLY A 60 12.35 8.06 8.43
C GLY A 60 11.90 7.45 7.10
N SER A 61 11.54 6.16 7.05
CA SER A 61 10.94 5.55 5.86
C SER A 61 9.60 6.19 5.56
N LYS A 62 9.27 6.32 4.26
CA LYS A 62 8.01 6.92 3.82
C LYS A 62 7.08 5.84 3.29
N VAL A 63 5.80 5.99 3.59
CA VAL A 63 4.75 5.08 3.13
C VAL A 63 3.59 5.88 2.58
N TRP A 64 3.14 5.54 1.39
CA TRP A 64 1.86 5.97 0.83
C TRP A 64 0.87 4.85 1.06
N LEU A 65 -0.25 5.14 1.68
CA LEU A 65 -1.31 4.18 1.98
C LEU A 65 -2.50 4.48 1.08
N ASN A 66 -2.84 3.53 0.20
CA ASN A 66 -3.93 3.69 -0.76
C ASN A 66 -5.31 3.59 -0.07
N ALA A 67 -6.40 3.83 -0.79
CA ALA A 67 -7.76 3.78 -0.28
C ALA A 67 -8.11 2.40 0.32
N ALA A 68 -8.91 2.39 1.40
CA ALA A 68 -9.32 1.18 2.12
C ALA A 68 -8.16 0.31 2.59
N SER A 69 -7.09 0.92 3.11
CA SER A 69 -5.88 0.23 3.56
C SER A 69 -5.56 0.55 5.01
N SER A 70 -4.77 -0.30 5.65
CA SER A 70 -4.34 -0.12 7.04
C SER A 70 -2.89 -0.53 7.22
N LEU A 71 -2.12 0.29 7.93
CA LEU A 71 -0.75 0.01 8.32
C LEU A 71 -0.61 0.09 9.84
N ARG A 72 -0.15 -1.01 10.45
CA ARG A 72 0.20 -1.08 11.88
C ARG A 72 1.70 -1.12 12.02
N PHE A 73 2.27 -0.27 12.86
CA PHE A 73 3.71 -0.16 13.08
C PHE A 73 4.01 0.26 14.53
N PRO A 74 5.19 -0.13 15.09
CA PRO A 74 5.57 0.26 16.44
C PRO A 74 5.88 1.76 16.52
N ILE A 75 5.75 2.35 17.69
CA ILE A 75 6.11 3.76 17.91
C ILE A 75 7.63 4.00 17.77
N ALA A 76 8.44 2.96 17.96
CA ALA A 76 9.87 2.95 17.71
C ALA A 76 10.29 1.55 17.26
N PHE A 77 11.15 1.45 16.24
CA PHE A 77 11.74 0.19 15.86
C PHE A 77 12.87 -0.16 16.82
N ALA A 78 12.71 -1.26 17.54
CA ALA A 78 13.71 -1.80 18.45
C ALA A 78 14.20 -3.17 17.94
N GLY A 79 15.39 -3.59 18.40
CA GLY A 79 15.96 -4.87 18.02
C GLY A 79 16.61 -4.88 16.63
N ASN A 80 16.61 -6.07 16.02
CA ASN A 80 17.36 -6.36 14.80
C ASN A 80 16.49 -6.36 13.54
N GLU A 81 15.20 -6.02 13.65
CA GLU A 81 14.23 -6.00 12.57
C GLU A 81 13.27 -4.82 12.71
N ARG A 82 12.78 -4.29 11.57
CA ARG A 82 11.77 -3.25 11.50
C ARG A 82 10.50 -3.85 10.92
N ILE A 83 9.53 -4.16 11.76
CA ILE A 83 8.33 -4.90 11.35
C ILE A 83 7.13 -3.97 11.29
N VAL A 84 6.39 -4.03 10.19
CA VAL A 84 5.09 -3.40 9.99
C VAL A 84 4.08 -4.42 9.48
N GLU A 85 2.78 -4.16 9.70
CA GLU A 85 1.69 -5.04 9.25
C GLU A 85 0.79 -4.26 8.29
N LEU A 86 0.54 -4.84 7.10
CA LEU A 86 -0.24 -4.22 6.04
C LEU A 86 -1.51 -5.01 5.75
N THR A 87 -2.61 -4.27 5.55
CA THR A 87 -3.84 -4.72 4.88
C THR A 87 -4.15 -3.73 3.79
N GLY A 88 -4.57 -4.19 2.60
CA GLY A 88 -4.82 -3.31 1.45
C GLY A 88 -3.56 -3.03 0.63
N GLU A 89 -3.30 -1.79 0.25
CA GLU A 89 -2.19 -1.43 -0.64
C GLU A 89 -1.36 -0.28 -0.08
N ALA A 90 -0.04 -0.44 -0.17
CA ALA A 90 0.92 0.60 0.19
C ALA A 90 2.15 0.59 -0.72
N TYR A 91 2.65 1.79 -1.00
CA TYR A 91 3.96 2.03 -1.59
C TYR A 91 4.93 2.47 -0.51
N PHE A 92 6.14 1.90 -0.53
CA PHE A 92 7.17 2.10 0.47
C PHE A 92 8.44 2.67 -0.15
N GLU A 93 8.99 3.72 0.46
CA GLU A 93 10.37 4.16 0.30
C GLU A 93 11.12 3.90 1.60
N VAL A 94 11.79 2.76 1.68
CA VAL A 94 12.48 2.32 2.90
C VAL A 94 13.88 2.84 2.95
N ASN A 95 14.22 3.55 4.02
CA ASN A 95 15.58 4.01 4.29
C ASN A 95 16.46 2.85 4.75
N PRO A 96 17.67 2.65 4.17
CA PRO A 96 18.62 1.68 4.68
C PRO A 96 19.08 2.08 6.08
N GLN A 97 19.09 1.13 7.02
CA GLN A 97 19.61 1.33 8.36
C GLN A 97 20.72 0.34 8.69
N ILE A 98 21.76 0.82 9.36
CA ILE A 98 22.87 0.01 9.83
C ILE A 98 22.51 -0.57 11.20
N GLN A 99 22.73 -1.88 11.39
CA GLN A 99 22.50 -2.56 12.65
C GLN A 99 23.45 -2.03 13.72
N SER A 100 22.89 -1.54 14.84
CA SER A 100 23.67 -1.06 15.97
C SER A 100 24.50 -2.21 16.56
N GLY A 101 25.81 -1.98 16.82
CA GLY A 101 26.69 -2.97 17.44
C GLY A 101 27.26 -4.02 16.50
N SER A 102 27.01 -3.96 15.20
CA SER A 102 27.72 -4.82 14.26
C SER A 102 29.20 -4.47 14.27
N LYS A 103 30.04 -5.40 14.78
CA LYS A 103 31.50 -5.28 14.64
C LYS A 103 31.81 -5.30 13.15
N GLN A 104 32.39 -4.23 12.63
CA GLN A 104 32.88 -4.18 11.25
C GLN A 104 33.99 -5.24 11.09
N GLN A 105 33.59 -6.45 10.74
CA GLN A 105 34.56 -7.45 10.26
C GLN A 105 34.68 -7.29 8.76
N LYS A 106 35.85 -6.84 8.31
CA LYS A 106 36.25 -6.75 6.88
C LYS A 106 35.34 -5.89 5.98
N GLY A 107 34.84 -4.72 6.45
CA GLY A 107 34.11 -3.78 5.58
C GLY A 107 32.67 -4.17 5.24
N GLN A 108 32.12 -5.23 5.82
CA GLN A 108 30.70 -5.58 5.68
C GLN A 108 29.87 -4.88 6.74
N VAL A 109 28.98 -4.00 6.29
CA VAL A 109 27.99 -3.33 7.11
C VAL A 109 26.70 -4.15 7.10
N THR A 110 26.32 -4.69 8.26
CA THR A 110 25.04 -5.40 8.39
C THR A 110 23.90 -4.38 8.46
N LYS A 111 22.94 -4.49 7.55
CA LYS A 111 21.75 -3.64 7.53
C LYS A 111 20.63 -4.28 8.34
N THR A 112 19.84 -3.46 9.04
CA THR A 112 18.63 -3.89 9.73
C THR A 112 17.51 -4.11 8.71
N PRO A 113 16.96 -5.33 8.58
CA PRO A 113 15.88 -5.59 7.63
C PRO A 113 14.60 -4.84 8.01
N PHE A 114 13.84 -4.47 6.96
CA PHE A 114 12.48 -3.95 7.07
C PHE A 114 11.52 -5.01 6.52
N ILE A 115 10.54 -5.42 7.33
CA ILE A 115 9.65 -6.53 7.03
C ILE A 115 8.22 -6.04 7.02
N VAL A 116 7.54 -6.19 5.89
CA VAL A 116 6.10 -6.00 5.77
C VAL A 116 5.42 -7.35 5.94
N LYS A 117 4.72 -7.54 7.06
CA LYS A 117 3.82 -8.67 7.28
C LYS A 117 2.48 -8.38 6.64
N ILE A 118 1.99 -9.32 5.85
CA ILE A 118 0.72 -9.19 5.14
C ILE A 118 -0.31 -10.06 5.84
N ASN A 119 -1.27 -9.40 6.49
CA ASN A 119 -2.35 -10.09 7.18
C ASN A 119 -3.39 -10.57 6.18
N THR A 120 -3.52 -11.89 6.04
CA THR A 120 -4.56 -12.52 5.21
C THR A 120 -5.47 -13.38 6.06
N PRO A 121 -6.77 -13.53 5.70
CA PRO A 121 -7.70 -14.39 6.43
C PRO A 121 -7.25 -15.85 6.51
N ALA A 122 -6.42 -16.30 5.58
CA ALA A 122 -5.89 -17.66 5.53
C ALA A 122 -4.81 -17.96 6.57
N GLY A 123 -4.34 -16.96 7.33
CA GLY A 123 -3.37 -17.14 8.40
C GLY A 123 -1.96 -17.53 7.94
N ASN A 124 -1.68 -17.55 6.65
CA ASN A 124 -0.36 -17.87 6.12
C ASN A 124 0.64 -16.74 6.45
N LYS A 125 1.85 -17.12 6.82
CA LYS A 125 2.94 -16.19 7.02
C LYS A 125 3.41 -15.68 5.66
N ASN A 126 2.94 -14.49 5.27
CA ASN A 126 3.34 -13.80 4.05
C ASN A 126 4.12 -12.55 4.43
N GLU A 127 5.35 -12.45 3.94
CA GLU A 127 6.28 -11.39 4.32
C GLU A 127 7.04 -10.85 3.11
N VAL A 128 7.28 -9.55 3.13
CA VAL A 128 8.14 -8.85 2.18
C VAL A 128 9.29 -8.23 2.96
N GLU A 129 10.52 -8.69 2.70
CA GLU A 129 11.73 -8.28 3.39
C GLU A 129 12.62 -7.43 2.46
N VAL A 130 13.10 -6.29 2.98
CA VAL A 130 13.96 -5.36 2.25
C VAL A 130 15.05 -4.75 3.16
N LEU A 131 16.11 -4.20 2.55
CA LEU A 131 17.21 -3.54 3.26
C LEU A 131 17.40 -2.05 2.94
N GLY A 132 16.51 -1.49 2.09
CA GLY A 132 16.56 -0.12 1.56
C GLY A 132 16.12 -0.16 0.11
N THR A 133 14.85 0.13 -0.16
CA THR A 133 14.16 -0.33 -1.37
C THR A 133 12.90 0.50 -1.57
N HIS A 134 12.54 0.73 -2.85
CA HIS A 134 11.29 1.33 -3.27
C HIS A 134 10.40 0.24 -3.89
N PHE A 135 9.24 -0.03 -3.30
CA PHE A 135 8.37 -1.13 -3.74
C PHE A 135 6.90 -0.88 -3.38
N ASN A 136 6.00 -1.53 -4.11
CA ASN A 136 4.56 -1.53 -3.87
C ASN A 136 4.10 -2.91 -3.40
N VAL A 137 3.20 -2.95 -2.43
CA VAL A 137 2.51 -4.18 -2.02
C VAL A 137 1.01 -3.96 -2.14
N MET A 138 0.33 -4.78 -2.95
CA MET A 138 -1.13 -4.83 -3.07
C MET A 138 -1.65 -6.15 -2.51
N ALA A 139 -2.39 -6.07 -1.42
CA ALA A 139 -2.88 -7.21 -0.64
C ALA A 139 -4.36 -7.09 -0.28
N TYR A 140 -5.17 -6.47 -1.16
CA TYR A 140 -6.62 -6.50 -1.02
C TYR A 140 -7.15 -7.92 -1.22
N THR A 141 -7.99 -8.40 -0.32
CA THR A 141 -8.53 -9.77 -0.37
C THR A 141 -9.37 -10.03 -1.62
N GLU A 142 -10.10 -9.04 -2.08
CA GLU A 142 -10.95 -9.11 -3.27
C GLU A 142 -10.17 -9.09 -4.60
N GLU A 143 -8.88 -8.73 -4.57
CA GLU A 143 -8.03 -8.71 -5.77
C GLU A 143 -7.34 -10.06 -6.04
N GLY A 144 -7.58 -11.04 -5.19
CA GLY A 144 -7.04 -12.40 -5.32
C GLY A 144 -5.57 -12.49 -4.90
N PRO A 145 -4.59 -12.60 -5.81
CA PRO A 145 -3.19 -12.77 -5.41
C PRO A 145 -2.62 -11.50 -4.80
N ILE A 146 -1.80 -11.66 -3.75
CA ILE A 146 -0.94 -10.58 -3.25
C ILE A 146 0.09 -10.28 -4.33
N ARG A 147 0.29 -9.00 -4.65
CA ARG A 147 1.28 -8.54 -5.63
C ARG A 147 2.31 -7.65 -4.96
N THR A 148 3.58 -7.97 -5.15
CA THR A 148 4.71 -7.13 -4.71
C THR A 148 5.49 -6.70 -5.93
N THR A 149 5.56 -5.40 -6.20
CA THR A 149 6.25 -4.83 -7.37
C THR A 149 7.46 -4.04 -6.91
N LEU A 150 8.60 -4.28 -7.52
CA LEU A 150 9.86 -3.63 -7.18
C LEU A 150 10.17 -2.50 -8.16
N VAL A 151 10.41 -1.30 -7.61
CA VAL A 151 10.85 -0.12 -8.36
C VAL A 151 12.37 0.02 -8.29
N GLU A 152 12.95 -0.04 -7.08
CA GLU A 152 14.39 0.14 -6.85
C GLU A 152 14.88 -0.75 -5.70
N GLY A 153 16.07 -1.32 -5.83
CA GLY A 153 16.74 -2.11 -4.81
C GLY A 153 16.54 -3.60 -4.98
N LYS A 154 16.21 -4.32 -3.92
CA LYS A 154 15.99 -5.77 -3.89
C LYS A 154 14.93 -6.14 -2.86
N VAL A 155 14.02 -7.04 -3.24
CA VAL A 155 12.94 -7.53 -2.38
C VAL A 155 12.99 -9.04 -2.31
N LYS A 156 12.83 -9.59 -1.10
CA LYS A 156 12.56 -11.01 -0.86
C LYS A 156 11.11 -11.16 -0.42
N VAL A 157 10.33 -11.91 -1.20
CA VAL A 157 8.93 -12.26 -0.91
C VAL A 157 8.89 -13.68 -0.36
N THR A 158 8.25 -13.86 0.80
CA THR A 158 8.15 -15.17 1.48
C THR A 158 6.70 -15.55 1.70
N SER A 159 6.37 -16.84 1.51
CA SER A 159 5.11 -17.45 1.89
C SER A 159 5.33 -18.82 2.51
N GLY A 160 5.12 -18.94 3.80
CA GLY A 160 5.47 -20.15 4.55
C GLY A 160 6.96 -20.48 4.40
N ASN A 161 7.26 -21.62 3.77
CA ASN A 161 8.66 -22.06 3.50
C ASN A 161 9.17 -21.65 2.12
N ASN A 162 8.33 -21.09 1.25
CA ASN A 162 8.71 -20.69 -0.09
C ASN A 162 9.15 -19.22 -0.10
N TYR A 163 10.15 -18.90 -0.88
CA TYR A 163 10.54 -17.51 -1.11
C TYR A 163 11.02 -17.27 -2.54
N GLN A 164 10.91 -16.04 -2.99
CA GLN A 164 11.47 -15.54 -4.24
C GLN A 164 12.10 -14.17 -4.00
N THR A 165 13.17 -13.90 -4.74
CA THR A 165 13.78 -12.58 -4.78
C THR A 165 13.49 -11.95 -6.11
N ILE A 166 13.02 -10.69 -6.10
CA ILE A 166 12.70 -9.93 -7.31
C ILE A 166 13.63 -8.74 -7.48
N LEU A 167 13.81 -8.35 -8.74
CA LEU A 167 14.64 -7.25 -9.22
C LEU A 167 13.76 -6.09 -9.72
N PRO A 168 14.32 -4.87 -9.91
CA PRO A 168 13.57 -3.74 -10.44
C PRO A 168 12.85 -4.06 -11.75
N GLY A 169 11.57 -3.66 -11.86
CA GLY A 169 10.68 -3.99 -12.97
C GLY A 169 10.00 -5.36 -12.87
N GLU A 170 10.27 -6.12 -11.80
CA GLU A 170 9.60 -7.40 -11.56
C GLU A 170 8.48 -7.28 -10.53
N GLN A 171 7.46 -8.12 -10.71
CA GLN A 171 6.35 -8.30 -9.78
C GLN A 171 6.23 -9.76 -9.36
N ALA A 172 6.28 -10.01 -8.05
CA ALA A 172 5.91 -11.29 -7.47
C ALA A 172 4.40 -11.34 -7.25
N LYS A 173 3.75 -12.42 -7.71
CA LYS A 173 2.35 -12.76 -7.44
C LYS A 173 2.30 -13.97 -6.52
N LEU A 174 1.73 -13.76 -5.34
CA LEU A 174 1.55 -14.81 -4.34
C LEU A 174 0.09 -15.26 -4.32
N LYS A 175 -0.14 -16.53 -4.63
CA LYS A 175 -1.48 -17.16 -4.60
C LYS A 175 -1.38 -18.56 -4.01
N SER A 176 -2.14 -18.83 -2.96
CA SER A 176 -2.22 -20.15 -2.29
C SER A 176 -0.83 -20.73 -1.94
N GLY A 177 0.08 -19.90 -1.43
CA GLY A 177 1.44 -20.33 -1.04
C GLY A 177 2.45 -20.42 -2.19
N ASN A 178 2.03 -20.30 -3.45
CA ASN A 178 2.90 -20.30 -4.61
C ASN A 178 3.28 -18.86 -5.00
N ILE A 179 4.54 -18.64 -5.34
CA ILE A 179 5.07 -17.35 -5.78
C ILE A 179 5.49 -17.48 -7.24
N SER A 180 4.89 -16.71 -8.12
CA SER A 180 5.32 -16.53 -9.50
C SER A 180 5.86 -15.12 -9.72
N VAL A 181 6.84 -14.97 -10.61
CA VAL A 181 7.47 -13.68 -10.93
C VAL A 181 7.22 -13.36 -12.39
N GLN A 182 6.92 -12.11 -12.69
CA GLN A 182 6.74 -11.59 -14.06
C GLN A 182 7.33 -10.20 -14.18
N ASN A 183 7.69 -9.77 -15.38
CA ASN A 183 8.05 -8.38 -15.68
C ASN A 183 6.78 -7.53 -15.78
N VAL A 184 6.85 -6.31 -15.26
CA VAL A 184 5.79 -5.30 -15.33
C VAL A 184 6.41 -3.92 -15.52
N ASP A 185 5.62 -2.97 -16.02
CA ASP A 185 5.96 -1.56 -15.88
C ASP A 185 5.68 -1.12 -14.43
N ALA A 186 6.75 -0.98 -13.65
CA ALA A 186 6.63 -0.63 -12.23
C ALA A 186 6.05 0.79 -12.03
N GLU A 187 6.35 1.73 -12.92
CA GLU A 187 5.82 3.10 -12.89
C GLU A 187 4.32 3.14 -13.12
N ASP A 188 3.81 2.28 -14.01
CA ASP A 188 2.37 2.14 -14.20
C ASP A 188 1.70 1.57 -12.95
N VAL A 189 2.29 0.54 -12.31
CA VAL A 189 1.73 -0.05 -11.09
C VAL A 189 1.64 0.96 -9.95
N ILE A 190 2.66 1.82 -9.78
CA ILE A 190 2.67 2.84 -8.73
C ILE A 190 1.99 4.16 -9.15
N GLY A 191 1.41 4.25 -10.34
CA GLY A 191 0.75 5.44 -10.87
C GLY A 191 -0.31 6.04 -9.93
N TRP A 192 -0.86 5.22 -9.03
CA TRP A 192 -1.80 5.68 -8.01
C TRP A 192 -1.20 6.67 -7.02
N THR A 193 0.11 6.63 -6.76
CA THR A 193 0.83 7.60 -5.91
C THR A 193 0.95 8.98 -6.56
N SER A 194 0.74 9.04 -7.88
CA SER A 194 0.80 10.24 -8.72
C SER A 194 -0.57 10.70 -9.21
N GLY A 195 -1.66 10.18 -8.62
CA GLY A 195 -3.03 10.62 -8.89
C GLY A 195 -3.70 9.94 -10.09
N PHE A 196 -3.28 8.72 -10.43
CA PHE A 196 -3.91 7.91 -11.47
C PHE A 196 -4.43 6.57 -10.90
N ILE A 197 -5.39 5.96 -11.59
CA ILE A 197 -5.81 4.58 -11.38
C ILE A 197 -5.19 3.78 -12.53
N PRO A 198 -4.22 2.87 -12.26
CA PRO A 198 -3.66 2.01 -13.28
C PRO A 198 -4.71 1.00 -13.74
N VAL A 199 -5.00 0.95 -15.04
CA VAL A 199 -6.01 0.05 -15.63
C VAL A 199 -5.44 -0.78 -16.78
N GLY A 200 -4.26 -0.47 -17.26
CA GLY A 200 -3.61 -1.14 -18.39
C GLY A 200 -3.44 -2.64 -18.17
N GLY A 201 -3.87 -3.45 -19.16
CA GLY A 201 -3.80 -4.91 -19.11
C GLY A 201 -4.78 -5.59 -18.16
N HIS A 202 -5.75 -4.85 -17.59
CA HIS A 202 -6.72 -5.36 -16.64
C HIS A 202 -8.14 -5.46 -17.22
N ASP A 203 -8.90 -6.45 -16.72
CA ASP A 203 -10.30 -6.65 -17.06
C ASP A 203 -11.23 -5.62 -16.42
N LEU A 204 -12.46 -5.59 -16.87
CA LEU A 204 -13.49 -4.67 -16.37
C LEU A 204 -13.72 -4.83 -14.86
N GLU A 205 -13.69 -6.03 -14.34
CA GLU A 205 -13.95 -6.26 -12.91
C GLU A 205 -12.86 -5.65 -12.02
N TYR A 206 -11.60 -5.80 -12.41
CA TYR A 206 -10.48 -5.16 -11.72
C TYR A 206 -10.62 -3.63 -11.75
N VAL A 207 -10.85 -3.06 -12.94
CA VAL A 207 -10.98 -1.61 -13.11
C VAL A 207 -12.14 -1.06 -12.29
N MET A 208 -13.29 -1.73 -12.29
CA MET A 208 -14.45 -1.31 -11.51
C MET A 208 -14.20 -1.40 -10.00
N ARG A 209 -13.44 -2.38 -9.50
CA ARG A 209 -13.04 -2.44 -8.09
C ARG A 209 -12.13 -1.26 -7.71
N GLN A 210 -11.18 -0.87 -8.59
CA GLN A 210 -10.33 0.30 -8.34
C GLN A 210 -11.16 1.59 -8.27
N ILE A 211 -12.07 1.78 -9.24
CA ILE A 211 -13.00 2.93 -9.27
C ILE A 211 -13.88 2.94 -8.01
N ALA A 212 -14.48 1.80 -7.68
CA ALA A 212 -15.33 1.65 -6.50
C ALA A 212 -14.61 2.07 -5.22
N ARG A 213 -13.37 1.61 -5.05
CA ARG A 213 -12.53 1.90 -3.88
C ARG A 213 -12.15 3.36 -3.80
N TRP A 214 -11.76 3.97 -4.94
CA TRP A 214 -11.35 5.37 -4.98
C TRP A 214 -12.50 6.36 -4.83
N TYR A 215 -13.64 6.12 -5.50
CA TYR A 215 -14.80 7.03 -5.44
C TYR A 215 -15.76 6.71 -4.29
N ASP A 216 -15.47 5.68 -3.48
CA ASP A 216 -16.33 5.20 -2.39
C ASP A 216 -17.75 4.94 -2.90
N ILE A 217 -17.88 4.17 -3.97
CA ILE A 217 -19.13 3.84 -4.64
C ILE A 217 -19.24 2.32 -4.82
N ASN A 218 -20.45 1.78 -4.83
CA ASN A 218 -20.67 0.36 -5.12
C ASN A 218 -20.72 0.10 -6.63
N VAL A 219 -20.61 -1.16 -7.03
CA VAL A 219 -20.74 -1.59 -8.43
C VAL A 219 -21.70 -2.75 -8.51
N GLU A 220 -22.66 -2.64 -9.40
CA GLU A 220 -23.63 -3.69 -9.74
C GLU A 220 -23.55 -4.00 -11.23
N TYR A 221 -23.62 -5.28 -11.58
CA TYR A 221 -23.62 -5.74 -12.96
C TYR A 221 -24.99 -6.27 -13.34
N GLN A 222 -25.60 -5.71 -14.38
CA GLN A 222 -26.89 -6.14 -14.92
C GLN A 222 -26.71 -6.74 -16.31
N GLY A 223 -26.94 -8.04 -16.45
CA GLY A 223 -26.74 -8.78 -17.69
C GLY A 223 -25.37 -9.41 -17.83
N LYS A 224 -24.96 -9.68 -19.06
CA LYS A 224 -23.66 -10.29 -19.37
C LYS A 224 -22.55 -9.24 -19.22
N ARG A 225 -21.52 -9.55 -18.45
CA ARG A 225 -20.36 -8.66 -18.31
C ARG A 225 -19.59 -8.55 -19.62
N PRO A 226 -19.26 -7.33 -20.07
CA PRO A 226 -18.38 -7.15 -21.22
C PRO A 226 -17.01 -7.78 -20.96
N ASP A 227 -16.48 -8.50 -21.95
CA ASP A 227 -15.12 -9.03 -21.95
C ASP A 227 -14.19 -7.99 -22.59
N ILE A 228 -13.72 -7.07 -21.75
CA ILE A 228 -12.92 -5.92 -22.17
C ILE A 228 -11.66 -5.88 -21.31
N VAL A 229 -10.53 -5.68 -21.97
CA VAL A 229 -9.25 -5.34 -21.35
C VAL A 229 -8.98 -3.86 -21.59
N PHE A 230 -8.68 -3.15 -20.54
CA PHE A 230 -8.38 -1.71 -20.60
C PHE A 230 -6.92 -1.45 -20.92
N ASP A 231 -6.65 -0.28 -21.48
CA ASP A 231 -5.31 0.22 -21.69
C ASP A 231 -5.11 1.58 -21.00
N GLY A 232 -3.87 1.88 -20.59
CA GLY A 232 -3.49 3.14 -19.99
C GLY A 232 -3.88 3.30 -18.52
N LYS A 233 -4.28 4.51 -18.13
CA LYS A 233 -4.59 4.91 -16.76
C LYS A 233 -5.71 5.95 -16.70
N LEU A 234 -6.53 5.90 -15.65
CA LEU A 234 -7.60 6.86 -15.40
C LEU A 234 -7.14 7.91 -14.39
N PRO A 235 -7.46 9.21 -14.57
CA PRO A 235 -7.14 10.22 -13.56
C PRO A 235 -7.98 10.02 -12.30
N ARG A 236 -7.38 10.15 -11.13
CA ARG A 236 -8.09 10.20 -9.83
C ARG A 236 -8.78 11.55 -9.59
N ALA A 237 -8.22 12.62 -10.18
CA ALA A 237 -8.82 13.94 -10.16
C ALA A 237 -9.97 13.99 -11.18
N GLY A 238 -11.16 14.29 -10.72
CA GLY A 238 -12.36 14.37 -11.55
C GLY A 238 -13.58 13.82 -10.84
N SER A 239 -14.73 13.98 -11.46
CA SER A 239 -15.99 13.47 -10.96
C SER A 239 -16.21 12.02 -11.38
N ILE A 240 -17.07 11.32 -10.67
CA ILE A 240 -17.50 9.98 -11.08
C ILE A 240 -18.16 10.01 -12.47
N ASP A 241 -18.84 11.10 -12.82
CA ASP A 241 -19.46 11.29 -14.13
C ASP A 241 -18.45 11.31 -15.27
N ASP A 242 -17.26 11.88 -15.03
CA ASP A 242 -16.19 11.85 -16.03
C ASP A 242 -15.67 10.43 -16.26
N ILE A 243 -15.57 9.64 -15.19
CA ILE A 243 -15.24 8.21 -15.31
C ILE A 243 -16.33 7.45 -16.06
N ILE A 244 -17.60 7.70 -15.77
CA ILE A 244 -18.72 7.06 -16.50
C ILE A 244 -18.66 7.41 -17.98
N LYS A 245 -18.37 8.66 -18.35
CA LYS A 245 -18.19 9.05 -19.78
C LYS A 245 -17.04 8.27 -20.42
N LEU A 246 -15.90 8.13 -19.73
CA LEU A 246 -14.76 7.36 -20.24
C LEU A 246 -15.10 5.88 -20.41
N LEU A 247 -15.82 5.27 -19.46
CA LEU A 247 -16.29 3.88 -19.58
C LEU A 247 -17.21 3.71 -20.80
N ASN A 248 -18.18 4.61 -20.97
CA ASN A 248 -19.11 4.57 -22.10
C ASN A 248 -18.40 4.76 -23.45
N LEU A 249 -17.37 5.61 -23.52
CA LEU A 249 -16.54 5.76 -24.73
C LEU A 249 -15.76 4.49 -25.08
N ASN A 250 -15.46 3.65 -24.07
CA ASN A 250 -14.80 2.35 -24.23
C ASN A 250 -15.80 1.18 -24.32
N ASN A 251 -17.04 1.43 -24.75
CA ASN A 251 -18.10 0.44 -24.92
C ASN A 251 -18.54 -0.28 -23.63
N VAL A 252 -18.28 0.29 -22.47
CA VAL A 252 -18.83 -0.16 -21.19
C VAL A 252 -20.04 0.69 -20.86
N LYS A 253 -21.25 0.19 -21.10
CA LYS A 253 -22.46 0.92 -20.74
C LYS A 253 -22.59 0.99 -19.21
N ALA A 254 -22.44 2.18 -18.67
CA ALA A 254 -22.51 2.41 -17.23
C ALA A 254 -23.25 3.72 -16.92
N HIS A 255 -23.94 3.76 -15.78
CA HIS A 255 -24.53 4.95 -15.22
C HIS A 255 -24.50 4.90 -13.69
N VAL A 256 -24.67 6.05 -13.03
CA VAL A 256 -24.68 6.16 -11.57
C VAL A 256 -26.12 6.22 -11.06
N ASN A 257 -26.42 5.36 -10.10
CA ASN A 257 -27.59 5.53 -9.22
C ASN A 257 -27.14 6.32 -7.98
N GLU A 258 -27.41 7.63 -7.97
CA GLU A 258 -26.96 8.54 -6.91
C GLU A 258 -27.54 8.18 -5.54
N LYS A 259 -28.82 7.72 -5.49
CA LYS A 259 -29.50 7.38 -4.23
C LYS A 259 -28.83 6.23 -3.51
N GLU A 260 -28.33 5.25 -4.24
CA GLU A 260 -27.70 4.06 -3.72
C GLU A 260 -26.16 4.13 -3.76
N ARG A 261 -25.61 5.24 -4.29
CA ARG A 261 -24.16 5.38 -4.53
C ARG A 261 -23.60 4.15 -5.24
N THR A 262 -24.24 3.79 -6.36
CA THR A 262 -23.93 2.56 -7.09
C THR A 262 -23.71 2.85 -8.57
N ILE A 263 -22.61 2.36 -9.15
CA ILE A 263 -22.44 2.30 -10.61
C ILE A 263 -23.14 1.04 -11.10
N ILE A 264 -24.08 1.20 -11.99
CA ILE A 264 -24.75 0.09 -12.68
C ILE A 264 -24.09 -0.08 -14.03
N VAL A 265 -23.51 -1.27 -14.25
CA VAL A 265 -22.91 -1.68 -15.52
C VAL A 265 -23.88 -2.59 -16.24
N THR A 266 -24.26 -2.22 -17.47
CA THR A 266 -25.19 -3.00 -18.29
C THR A 266 -24.50 -3.59 -19.52
N SER A 267 -25.11 -4.63 -20.07
CA SER A 267 -24.64 -5.27 -21.33
C SER A 267 -24.93 -4.43 -22.56
#